data_a9df18f2d60cd555be2376dd7ce244ce
#
_entry.id   a9df18f2d60cd555be2376dd7ce244ce
#
_cell.length_a   1.000
_cell.length_b   1.000
_cell.length_c   1.000
_cell.angle_alpha   90.00
_cell.angle_beta   90.00
_cell.angle_gamma   90.00
#
_symmetry.space_group_name_H-M   'P 1'
#
loop_
_entity.id
_entity.type
_entity.pdbx_description
1 polymer ?
#
loop_
_entity_poly.entity_id
_entity_poly.type
_entity_poly.pdbx_seq_one_letter_code
_entity_poly.pdbx_strand_id
1 'polypeptide(L)'
;MLINKRILLFTLLSGAICSVFAVQYSDSIGWKNLPYIKQSEAWLNSENAAGLHTLSIPRITTAEVYVDKQNGGFIDYFQSDNSLEFGAQVESFYRLNSKVVFYGKVDYRNFAGKNMSGSYFINPKNTPFDIVEYTDENRGDKKLENYHLVGAVSADLSKKITIGGKVDYTAANYAKQKDLRHVNKLLDMNVTVGVSYLLNKQIELGANYYYRRSTEGLLLDMYGTTDQIYNSLISYGSFFGVMEQFGENGYTKEGEEKPLFNEYHGGALQLKWHILPKLQFFNE
;
A
#
# COMPACT_ATOMS: atom_id res chain seq x y z
N MET A 1 9.37 1.99 -46.16
CA MET A 1 8.55 1.27 -45.18
C MET A 1 9.34 1.23 -43.87
N LEU A 2 9.14 2.23 -43.02
CA LEU A 2 9.88 2.40 -41.77
C LEU A 2 9.06 1.77 -40.65
N ILE A 3 9.41 0.57 -40.24
CA ILE A 3 8.84 -0.10 -39.07
C ILE A 3 9.33 0.69 -37.83
N ASN A 4 8.36 1.20 -37.08
CA ASN A 4 8.59 2.09 -35.96
C ASN A 4 9.39 1.35 -34.86
N LYS A 5 10.62 1.78 -34.57
CA LYS A 5 11.55 1.16 -33.60
C LYS A 5 10.94 0.94 -32.22
N ARG A 6 9.89 1.69 -31.87
CA ARG A 6 9.15 1.54 -30.61
C ARG A 6 8.28 0.29 -30.56
N ILE A 7 7.73 -0.16 -31.70
CA ILE A 7 6.95 -1.39 -31.79
C ILE A 7 7.87 -2.61 -31.69
N LEU A 8 9.07 -2.52 -32.29
CA LEU A 8 10.06 -3.61 -32.20
C LEU A 8 10.61 -3.78 -30.76
N LEU A 9 10.73 -2.70 -30.00
CA LEU A 9 11.16 -2.77 -28.59
C LEU A 9 10.09 -3.42 -27.70
N PHE A 10 8.81 -3.16 -27.98
CA PHE A 10 7.69 -3.73 -27.24
C PHE A 10 7.51 -5.23 -27.50
N THR A 11 7.71 -5.67 -28.74
CA THR A 11 7.69 -7.10 -29.09
C THR A 11 8.91 -7.86 -28.58
N LEU A 12 10.06 -7.24 -28.46
CA LEU A 12 11.25 -7.83 -27.82
C LEU A 12 11.11 -7.94 -26.30
N LEU A 13 10.48 -6.97 -25.66
CA LEU A 13 10.20 -7.03 -24.21
C LEU A 13 9.14 -8.09 -23.88
N SER A 14 8.09 -8.22 -24.68
CA SER A 14 7.08 -9.28 -24.51
C SER A 14 7.62 -10.68 -24.77
N GLY A 15 8.60 -10.82 -25.67
CA GLY A 15 9.28 -12.10 -25.94
C GLY A 15 10.26 -12.53 -24.83
N ALA A 16 10.84 -11.56 -24.08
CA ALA A 16 11.78 -11.86 -22.99
C ALA A 16 11.07 -12.29 -21.69
N ILE A 17 9.78 -11.95 -21.53
CA ILE A 17 8.98 -12.31 -20.34
C ILE A 17 8.48 -13.78 -20.42
N CYS A 18 8.43 -14.38 -21.60
CA CYS A 18 7.95 -15.75 -21.78
C CYS A 18 9.00 -16.86 -21.50
N SER A 19 10.21 -16.54 -21.12
CA SER A 19 11.20 -17.54 -20.70
C SER A 19 11.36 -17.65 -19.19
N VAL A 20 10.27 -17.50 -18.43
CA VAL A 20 10.24 -17.98 -17.04
C VAL A 20 10.23 -19.50 -17.09
N PHE A 21 11.34 -20.12 -16.77
CA PHE A 21 11.53 -21.56 -16.68
C PHE A 21 10.40 -22.15 -15.84
N ALA A 22 9.47 -22.85 -16.47
CA ALA A 22 8.59 -23.79 -15.82
C ALA A 22 9.49 -24.94 -15.36
N VAL A 23 9.98 -24.85 -14.13
CA VAL A 23 10.56 -26.03 -13.46
C VAL A 23 9.38 -26.98 -13.25
N GLN A 24 9.35 -28.01 -14.07
CA GLN A 24 8.38 -29.09 -13.97
C GLN A 24 8.64 -29.84 -12.65
N TYR A 25 7.95 -29.42 -11.60
CA TYR A 25 7.87 -30.19 -10.37
C TYR A 25 6.76 -31.23 -10.58
N SER A 26 7.15 -32.46 -10.87
CA SER A 26 6.24 -33.59 -10.95
C SER A 26 5.93 -34.08 -9.53
N ASP A 27 5.09 -33.38 -8.83
CA ASP A 27 4.32 -33.93 -7.72
C ASP A 27 2.92 -33.33 -7.83
N SER A 28 1.93 -34.20 -7.64
CA SER A 28 0.49 -33.96 -7.74
C SER A 28 -0.06 -32.96 -6.70
N ILE A 29 0.61 -31.83 -6.54
CA ILE A 29 0.12 -30.67 -5.83
C ILE A 29 -0.79 -29.96 -6.83
N GLY A 30 -2.10 -30.12 -6.64
CA GLY A 30 -3.08 -29.34 -7.41
C GLY A 30 -2.70 -27.86 -7.40
N TRP A 31 -2.92 -27.18 -8.52
CA TRP A 31 -2.58 -25.78 -8.74
C TRP A 31 -3.05 -24.90 -7.58
N LYS A 32 -2.19 -24.70 -6.57
CA LYS A 32 -2.45 -23.77 -5.47
C LYS A 32 -1.95 -22.40 -5.89
N ASN A 33 -2.87 -21.49 -6.17
CA ASN A 33 -2.51 -20.09 -6.37
C ASN A 33 -2.27 -19.39 -5.02
N LEU A 34 -1.56 -18.29 -5.04
CA LEU A 34 -1.22 -17.53 -3.82
C LEU A 34 -2.46 -17.09 -3.02
N PRO A 35 -3.55 -16.59 -3.61
CA PRO A 35 -4.78 -16.28 -2.88
C PRO A 35 -5.35 -17.48 -2.12
N TYR A 36 -5.36 -18.66 -2.71
CA TYR A 36 -5.84 -19.87 -2.05
C TYR A 36 -4.97 -20.24 -0.83
N ILE A 37 -3.63 -20.11 -0.96
CA ILE A 37 -2.71 -20.40 0.14
C ILE A 37 -2.94 -19.42 1.30
N LYS A 38 -3.06 -18.13 1.03
CA LYS A 38 -3.38 -17.11 2.04
C LYS A 38 -4.73 -17.32 2.70
N GLN A 39 -5.74 -17.71 1.95
CA GLN A 39 -7.07 -18.02 2.51
C GLN A 39 -7.08 -19.29 3.36
N SER A 40 -6.27 -20.28 3.00
CA SER A 40 -6.21 -21.54 3.73
C SER A 40 -5.41 -21.46 5.04
N GLU A 41 -4.57 -20.42 5.18
CA GLU A 41 -3.70 -20.24 6.35
C GLU A 41 -3.76 -18.78 6.84
N ALA A 42 -4.58 -18.55 7.85
CA ALA A 42 -4.88 -17.22 8.38
C ALA A 42 -3.62 -16.49 8.90
N TRP A 43 -2.64 -17.21 9.44
CA TRP A 43 -1.39 -16.63 9.88
C TRP A 43 -0.61 -15.89 8.79
N LEU A 44 -0.75 -16.28 7.52
CA LEU A 44 -0.09 -15.60 6.40
C LEU A 44 -0.67 -14.23 6.09
N ASN A 45 -1.86 -13.92 6.62
CA ASN A 45 -2.51 -12.62 6.51
C ASN A 45 -2.38 -11.77 7.78
N SER A 46 -1.80 -12.33 8.86
CA SER A 46 -1.59 -11.62 10.12
C SER A 46 -0.49 -10.56 9.99
N GLU A 47 -0.59 -9.52 10.80
CA GLU A 47 0.49 -8.56 10.97
C GLU A 47 1.71 -9.15 11.69
N ASN A 48 1.54 -10.26 12.40
CA ASN A 48 2.60 -10.97 13.07
C ASN A 48 3.41 -11.83 12.11
N ALA A 49 4.60 -11.37 11.73
CA ALA A 49 5.49 -12.09 10.81
C ALA A 49 5.95 -13.46 11.30
N ALA A 50 5.84 -13.76 12.60
CA ALA A 50 6.09 -15.13 13.09
C ALA A 50 5.19 -16.15 12.41
N GLY A 51 3.98 -15.75 11.99
CA GLY A 51 3.04 -16.59 11.27
C GLY A 51 3.53 -17.14 9.93
N LEU A 52 4.56 -16.55 9.32
CA LEU A 52 5.15 -17.03 8.06
C LEU A 52 5.65 -18.48 8.15
N HIS A 53 5.96 -18.99 9.35
CA HIS A 53 6.40 -20.38 9.55
C HIS A 53 5.35 -21.40 9.06
N THR A 54 4.08 -21.03 9.03
CA THR A 54 2.97 -21.87 8.57
C THR A 54 2.92 -22.10 7.06
N LEU A 55 3.76 -21.40 6.29
CA LEU A 55 3.85 -21.59 4.84
C LEU A 55 4.11 -23.07 4.51
N SER A 56 3.20 -23.72 3.81
CA SER A 56 3.24 -25.17 3.53
C SER A 56 4.08 -25.55 2.31
N ILE A 57 4.47 -24.57 1.50
CA ILE A 57 5.20 -24.80 0.23
C ILE A 57 6.61 -24.20 0.29
N PRO A 58 7.58 -24.74 -0.47
CA PRO A 58 8.95 -24.26 -0.46
C PRO A 58 9.08 -22.81 -0.94
N ARG A 59 8.35 -22.45 -2.01
CA ARG A 59 8.35 -21.13 -2.57
C ARG A 59 7.12 -20.90 -3.43
N ILE A 60 6.68 -19.65 -3.49
CA ILE A 60 5.74 -19.15 -4.47
C ILE A 60 6.06 -17.69 -4.77
N THR A 61 6.03 -17.33 -6.04
CA THR A 61 6.20 -15.94 -6.48
C THR A 61 5.13 -15.65 -7.50
N THR A 62 4.48 -14.50 -7.34
CA THR A 62 3.53 -13.95 -8.30
C THR A 62 4.04 -12.62 -8.80
N ALA A 63 3.84 -12.36 -10.09
CA ALA A 63 4.10 -11.08 -10.71
C ALA A 63 2.85 -10.67 -11.49
N GLU A 64 2.43 -9.44 -11.31
CA GLU A 64 1.25 -8.88 -11.93
C GLU A 64 1.56 -7.51 -12.50
N VAL A 65 1.03 -7.22 -13.68
CA VAL A 65 1.02 -5.89 -14.30
C VAL A 65 -0.40 -5.60 -14.72
N TYR A 66 -0.91 -4.44 -14.39
CA TYR A 66 -2.27 -4.06 -14.74
C TYR A 66 -2.35 -2.63 -15.26
N VAL A 67 -3.40 -2.38 -16.03
CA VAL A 67 -3.82 -1.06 -16.47
C VAL A 67 -5.31 -0.95 -16.20
N ASP A 68 -5.70 0.07 -15.45
CA ASP A 68 -7.10 0.40 -15.20
C ASP A 68 -7.43 1.74 -15.83
N LYS A 69 -8.47 1.74 -16.67
CA LYS A 69 -8.99 2.94 -17.32
C LYS A 69 -10.45 3.12 -16.94
N GLN A 70 -10.73 4.23 -16.25
CA GLN A 70 -12.08 4.56 -15.83
C GLN A 70 -12.58 5.81 -16.57
N ASN A 71 -13.80 5.73 -17.07
CA ASN A 71 -14.54 6.86 -17.64
C ASN A 71 -15.98 6.80 -17.16
N GLY A 72 -16.51 7.88 -16.64
CA GLY A 72 -17.90 7.95 -16.23
C GLY A 72 -18.20 9.15 -15.37
N GLY A 73 -19.48 9.55 -15.33
CA GLY A 73 -19.96 10.71 -14.57
C GLY A 73 -20.56 10.35 -13.21
N PHE A 74 -20.75 9.07 -12.89
CA PHE A 74 -21.22 8.64 -11.56
C PHE A 74 -20.02 8.41 -10.66
N ILE A 75 -19.51 9.50 -10.11
CA ILE A 75 -18.29 9.55 -9.31
C ILE A 75 -18.56 10.30 -8.01
N ASP A 76 -17.78 9.99 -6.97
CA ASP A 76 -17.74 10.79 -5.76
C ASP A 76 -17.06 12.15 -6.01
N TYR A 77 -17.31 13.13 -5.15
CA TYR A 77 -16.78 14.48 -5.23
C TYR A 77 -15.25 14.54 -5.44
N PHE A 78 -14.52 13.60 -4.86
CA PHE A 78 -13.06 13.55 -4.91
C PHE A 78 -12.50 12.73 -6.07
N GLN A 79 -13.32 11.99 -6.77
CA GLN A 79 -12.90 11.09 -7.84
C GLN A 79 -12.73 11.81 -9.17
N SER A 80 -12.05 11.14 -10.08
CA SER A 80 -11.91 11.58 -11.47
C SER A 80 -13.01 10.97 -12.32
N ASP A 81 -13.61 11.78 -13.20
CA ASP A 81 -14.51 11.32 -14.25
C ASP A 81 -13.76 10.61 -15.41
N ASN A 82 -12.44 10.74 -15.45
CA ASN A 82 -11.58 10.18 -16.47
C ASN A 82 -10.18 9.91 -15.89
N SER A 83 -9.91 8.68 -15.50
CA SER A 83 -8.62 8.30 -14.90
C SER A 83 -7.95 7.14 -15.62
N LEU A 84 -6.64 7.08 -15.49
CA LEU A 84 -5.78 5.98 -15.93
C LEU A 84 -4.86 5.61 -14.79
N GLU A 85 -4.85 4.35 -14.39
CA GLU A 85 -3.87 3.79 -13.47
C GLU A 85 -3.07 2.68 -14.15
N PHE A 86 -1.78 2.68 -13.91
CA PHE A 86 -0.86 1.62 -14.28
C PHE A 86 -0.17 1.11 -13.04
N GLY A 87 -0.08 -0.21 -12.88
CA GLY A 87 0.60 -0.82 -11.74
C GLY A 87 1.36 -2.09 -12.09
N ALA A 88 2.34 -2.39 -11.24
CA ALA A 88 3.11 -3.63 -11.28
C ALA A 88 3.38 -4.10 -9.85
N GLN A 89 3.14 -5.38 -9.59
CA GLN A 89 3.34 -5.99 -8.29
C GLN A 89 4.12 -7.30 -8.44
N VAL A 90 5.05 -7.51 -7.52
CA VAL A 90 5.71 -8.81 -7.31
C VAL A 90 5.57 -9.18 -5.85
N GLU A 91 5.10 -10.39 -5.57
CA GLU A 91 4.96 -10.93 -4.23
C GLU A 91 5.59 -12.31 -4.17
N SER A 92 6.41 -12.57 -3.14
CA SER A 92 7.16 -13.80 -3.02
C SER A 92 7.23 -14.30 -1.59
N PHE A 93 6.98 -15.60 -1.42
CA PHE A 93 7.28 -16.34 -0.21
C PHE A 93 8.37 -17.35 -0.53
N TYR A 94 9.38 -17.45 0.33
CA TYR A 94 10.51 -18.32 0.16
C TYR A 94 10.91 -18.98 1.48
N ARG A 95 10.78 -20.30 1.55
CA ARG A 95 11.29 -21.11 2.67
C ARG A 95 12.75 -21.47 2.42
N LEU A 96 13.65 -20.81 3.14
CA LEU A 96 15.08 -21.02 3.00
C LEU A 96 15.50 -22.43 3.50
N ASN A 97 14.92 -22.84 4.61
CA ASN A 97 15.14 -24.15 5.22
C ASN A 97 13.94 -24.53 6.11
N SER A 98 14.05 -25.62 6.89
CA SER A 98 12.98 -26.08 7.77
C SER A 98 12.57 -25.07 8.86
N LYS A 99 13.40 -24.06 9.14
CA LYS A 99 13.18 -23.11 10.25
C LYS A 99 12.95 -21.67 9.82
N VAL A 100 13.35 -21.31 8.61
CA VAL A 100 13.36 -19.89 8.19
C VAL A 100 12.54 -19.70 6.94
N VAL A 101 11.63 -18.72 7.00
CA VAL A 101 10.80 -18.30 5.87
C VAL A 101 10.96 -16.80 5.66
N PHE A 102 11.14 -16.40 4.40
CA PHE A 102 11.16 -15.02 3.96
C PHE A 102 9.88 -14.68 3.19
N TYR A 103 9.48 -13.44 3.30
CA TYR A 103 8.43 -12.84 2.50
C TYR A 103 8.91 -11.51 1.95
N GLY A 104 8.54 -11.20 0.71
CA GLY A 104 8.80 -9.92 0.08
C GLY A 104 7.68 -9.53 -0.86
N LYS A 105 7.34 -8.24 -0.86
CA LYS A 105 6.41 -7.64 -1.81
C LYS A 105 6.95 -6.31 -2.30
N VAL A 106 6.83 -6.07 -3.58
CA VAL A 106 7.07 -4.78 -4.24
C VAL A 106 5.83 -4.45 -5.05
N ASP A 107 5.27 -3.28 -4.83
CA ASP A 107 4.11 -2.77 -5.57
C ASP A 107 4.40 -1.34 -6.03
N TYR A 108 4.18 -1.08 -7.29
CA TYR A 108 4.26 0.24 -7.90
C TYR A 108 2.94 0.61 -8.53
N ARG A 109 2.45 1.82 -8.28
CA ARG A 109 1.26 2.38 -8.92
C ARG A 109 1.52 3.79 -9.43
N ASN A 110 1.04 4.07 -10.61
CA ASN A 110 1.04 5.39 -11.21
C ASN A 110 -0.39 5.71 -11.67
N PHE A 111 -0.99 6.70 -11.04
CA PHE A 111 -2.35 7.14 -11.29
C PHE A 111 -2.35 8.54 -11.88
N ALA A 112 -3.20 8.78 -12.87
CA ALA A 112 -3.48 10.09 -13.44
C ALA A 112 -5.00 10.27 -13.59
N GLY A 113 -5.56 11.25 -12.90
CA GLY A 113 -6.99 11.58 -12.93
C GLY A 113 -7.23 12.98 -13.44
N LYS A 114 -8.28 13.13 -14.25
CA LYS A 114 -8.77 14.41 -14.77
C LYS A 114 -9.80 15.03 -13.83
N ASN A 115 -9.93 16.36 -13.86
CA ASN A 115 -11.01 17.11 -13.18
C ASN A 115 -11.21 16.73 -11.70
N MET A 116 -10.15 16.58 -10.94
CA MET A 116 -10.18 16.21 -9.52
C MET A 116 -10.15 17.44 -8.63
N SER A 117 -10.87 17.36 -7.53
CA SER A 117 -10.81 18.28 -6.40
C SER A 117 -10.56 17.49 -5.10
N GLY A 118 -11.02 17.98 -3.97
CA GLY A 118 -11.04 17.26 -2.70
C GLY A 118 -9.72 17.32 -1.96
N SER A 119 -9.42 16.26 -1.21
CA SER A 119 -8.27 16.20 -0.31
C SER A 119 -6.95 16.52 -1.01
N TYR A 120 -6.12 17.29 -0.32
CA TYR A 120 -4.71 17.46 -0.69
C TYR A 120 -3.86 16.30 -0.19
N PHE A 121 -4.25 15.59 0.88
CA PHE A 121 -3.50 14.45 1.39
C PHE A 121 -3.65 13.20 0.53
N ILE A 122 -2.61 12.40 0.50
CA ILE A 122 -2.60 11.09 -0.16
C ILE A 122 -3.49 10.11 0.60
N ASN A 123 -3.44 10.17 1.93
CA ASN A 123 -4.21 9.28 2.79
C ASN A 123 -4.87 10.04 3.96
N PRO A 124 -5.93 10.80 3.69
CA PRO A 124 -6.56 11.65 4.70
C PRO A 124 -7.18 10.88 5.87
N LYS A 125 -7.42 9.57 5.72
CA LYS A 125 -7.92 8.72 6.81
C LYS A 125 -6.89 8.47 7.92
N ASN A 126 -5.61 8.67 7.61
CA ASN A 126 -4.50 8.46 8.55
C ASN A 126 -4.07 9.76 9.24
N THR A 127 -4.76 10.86 8.99
CA THR A 127 -4.47 12.17 9.57
C THR A 127 -5.61 12.59 10.50
N PRO A 128 -5.34 13.39 11.55
CA PRO A 128 -6.37 13.85 12.48
C PRO A 128 -7.33 14.88 11.87
N PHE A 129 -7.00 15.43 10.73
CA PHE A 129 -7.81 16.34 9.93
C PHE A 129 -7.44 16.18 8.45
N ASP A 130 -8.26 16.68 7.58
CA ASP A 130 -8.01 16.76 6.14
C ASP A 130 -7.88 18.22 5.70
N ILE A 131 -7.15 18.48 4.64
CA ILE A 131 -7.13 19.77 3.95
C ILE A 131 -7.76 19.57 2.60
N VAL A 132 -8.91 20.23 2.38
CA VAL A 132 -9.80 19.97 1.26
C VAL A 132 -9.99 21.24 0.44
N GLU A 133 -9.98 21.14 -0.88
CA GLU A 133 -10.46 22.23 -1.75
C GLU A 133 -11.91 22.54 -1.43
N TYR A 134 -12.17 23.79 -1.05
CA TYR A 134 -13.50 24.20 -0.61
C TYR A 134 -14.53 24.23 -1.74
N THR A 135 -14.08 24.59 -2.95
CA THR A 135 -14.95 24.66 -4.13
C THR A 135 -14.44 23.72 -5.22
N ASP A 136 -15.32 23.33 -6.12
CA ASP A 136 -14.99 22.56 -7.30
C ASP A 136 -14.63 23.40 -8.54
N GLU A 137 -14.60 24.71 -8.41
CA GLU A 137 -14.23 25.64 -9.48
C GLU A 137 -12.79 25.45 -9.96
N ASN A 138 -11.93 24.98 -9.08
CA ASN A 138 -10.50 24.79 -9.32
C ASN A 138 -10.11 23.34 -9.60
N ARG A 139 -11.06 22.48 -9.97
CA ARG A 139 -10.75 21.11 -10.37
C ARG A 139 -9.61 21.06 -11.38
N GLY A 140 -8.70 20.14 -11.20
CA GLY A 140 -7.52 19.98 -12.06
C GLY A 140 -7.07 18.54 -12.16
N ASP A 141 -6.09 18.32 -13.03
CA ASP A 141 -5.47 17.01 -13.19
C ASP A 141 -4.58 16.69 -11.99
N LYS A 142 -4.79 15.54 -11.37
CA LYS A 142 -3.97 15.04 -10.27
C LYS A 142 -3.21 13.79 -10.69
N LYS A 143 -1.98 13.65 -10.19
CA LYS A 143 -1.10 12.50 -10.42
C LYS A 143 -0.59 11.96 -9.12
N LEU A 144 -0.61 10.63 -8.97
CA LEU A 144 -0.07 9.91 -7.83
C LEU A 144 0.92 8.87 -8.31
N GLU A 145 2.12 8.89 -7.75
CA GLU A 145 3.08 7.78 -7.83
C GLU A 145 3.25 7.17 -6.45
N ASN A 146 3.11 5.85 -6.36
CA ASN A 146 3.19 5.13 -5.10
C ASN A 146 4.10 3.92 -5.24
N TYR A 147 5.03 3.79 -4.31
CA TYR A 147 5.95 2.66 -4.14
C TYR A 147 5.67 2.02 -2.78
N HIS A 148 5.31 0.75 -2.78
CA HIS A 148 5.05 -0.01 -1.56
C HIS A 148 5.96 -1.23 -1.50
N LEU A 149 6.75 -1.34 -0.44
CA LEU A 149 7.75 -2.36 -0.23
C LEU A 149 7.48 -3.07 1.09
N VAL A 150 7.40 -4.40 1.07
CA VAL A 150 7.29 -5.20 2.30
C VAL A 150 8.39 -6.24 2.31
N GLY A 151 9.07 -6.34 3.44
CA GLY A 151 10.01 -7.40 3.72
C GLY A 151 9.71 -8.02 5.06
N ALA A 152 9.65 -9.35 5.15
CA ALA A 152 9.46 -10.03 6.41
C ALA A 152 10.25 -11.35 6.50
N VAL A 153 10.53 -11.75 7.72
CA VAL A 153 11.22 -13.00 8.02
C VAL A 153 10.62 -13.63 9.28
N SER A 154 10.48 -14.96 9.26
CA SER A 154 10.23 -15.75 10.46
C SER A 154 11.33 -16.78 10.69
N ALA A 155 11.58 -17.09 11.95
CA ALA A 155 12.56 -18.09 12.35
C ALA A 155 12.08 -18.91 13.55
N ASP A 156 12.10 -20.24 13.42
CA ASP A 156 11.80 -21.16 14.51
C ASP A 156 12.99 -21.24 15.46
N LEU A 157 12.85 -20.69 16.66
CA LEU A 157 13.84 -20.81 17.73
C LEU A 157 13.79 -22.19 18.37
N SER A 158 12.61 -22.77 18.44
CA SER A 158 12.38 -24.13 18.96
C SER A 158 11.17 -24.75 18.25
N LYS A 159 10.83 -26.00 18.63
CA LYS A 159 9.63 -26.67 18.12
C LYS A 159 8.32 -26.01 18.55
N LYS A 160 8.37 -25.03 19.48
CA LYS A 160 7.20 -24.38 20.05
C LYS A 160 7.22 -22.86 19.89
N ILE A 161 8.37 -22.27 19.62
CA ILE A 161 8.53 -20.81 19.59
C ILE A 161 9.07 -20.40 18.22
N THR A 162 8.33 -19.52 17.56
CA THR A 162 8.75 -18.85 16.34
C THR A 162 8.77 -17.35 16.58
N ILE A 163 9.77 -16.66 16.07
CA ILE A 163 9.86 -15.21 16.06
C ILE A 163 9.76 -14.69 14.62
N GLY A 164 9.31 -13.45 14.48
CA GLY A 164 9.24 -12.82 13.17
C GLY A 164 9.44 -11.32 13.22
N GLY A 165 9.90 -10.77 12.13
CA GLY A 165 10.02 -9.34 11.90
C GLY A 165 9.52 -8.95 10.52
N LYS A 166 8.86 -7.81 10.42
CA LYS A 166 8.33 -7.25 9.18
C LYS A 166 8.64 -5.75 9.11
N VAL A 167 9.02 -5.30 7.94
CA VAL A 167 9.08 -3.89 7.58
C VAL A 167 8.13 -3.69 6.41
N ASP A 168 7.24 -2.74 6.55
CA ASP A 168 6.29 -2.30 5.53
C ASP A 168 6.57 -0.81 5.28
N TYR A 169 6.88 -0.46 4.04
CA TYR A 169 7.34 0.87 3.68
C TYR A 169 6.60 1.37 2.44
N THR A 170 6.01 2.55 2.55
CA THR A 170 5.36 3.25 1.44
C THR A 170 6.01 4.61 1.23
N ALA A 171 6.38 4.89 -0.01
CA ALA A 171 6.75 6.22 -0.46
C ALA A 171 5.82 6.65 -1.59
N ALA A 172 5.30 7.87 -1.53
CA ALA A 172 4.41 8.35 -2.57
C ALA A 172 4.59 9.85 -2.84
N ASN A 173 4.33 10.23 -4.09
CA ASN A 173 4.25 11.62 -4.53
C ASN A 173 2.85 11.88 -5.10
N TYR A 174 2.22 12.97 -4.70
CA TYR A 174 0.90 13.36 -5.18
C TYR A 174 0.91 14.84 -5.57
N ALA A 175 0.44 15.15 -6.75
CA ALA A 175 0.49 16.52 -7.26
C ALA A 175 -0.74 16.87 -8.09
N LYS A 176 -1.17 18.13 -7.99
CA LYS A 176 -2.20 18.75 -8.83
C LYS A 176 -1.54 19.77 -9.77
N GLN A 177 -1.97 19.82 -11.02
CA GLN A 177 -1.37 20.66 -12.07
C GLN A 177 -2.08 21.99 -12.31
N LYS A 178 -3.23 22.23 -11.67
CA LYS A 178 -3.98 23.50 -11.77
C LYS A 178 -3.95 24.22 -10.44
N ASP A 179 -3.88 25.57 -10.46
CA ASP A 179 -3.92 26.39 -9.24
C ASP A 179 -5.27 26.29 -8.49
N LEU A 180 -5.35 26.22 -7.18
CA LEU A 180 -4.18 26.13 -6.30
C LEU A 180 -3.50 24.76 -6.48
N ARG A 181 -2.18 24.77 -6.72
CA ARG A 181 -1.40 23.53 -6.90
C ARG A 181 -0.96 23.00 -5.55
N HIS A 182 -0.88 21.69 -5.46
CA HIS A 182 -0.22 21.03 -4.35
C HIS A 182 0.79 20.00 -4.82
N VAL A 183 1.82 19.82 -4.02
CA VAL A 183 2.78 18.73 -4.15
C VAL A 183 2.95 18.10 -2.78
N ASN A 184 2.67 16.80 -2.71
CA ASN A 184 2.82 16.01 -1.48
C ASN A 184 3.90 14.97 -1.65
N LYS A 185 4.62 14.73 -0.55
CA LYS A 185 5.57 13.62 -0.40
C LYS A 185 5.20 12.84 0.84
N LEU A 186 4.90 11.57 0.67
CA LEU A 186 4.57 10.65 1.76
C LEU A 186 5.72 9.67 1.98
N LEU A 187 6.10 9.49 3.24
CA LEU A 187 6.91 8.39 3.74
C LEU A 187 6.16 7.74 4.90
N ASP A 188 5.78 6.48 4.74
CA ASP A 188 5.09 5.70 5.76
C ASP A 188 5.86 4.41 6.00
N MET A 189 6.32 4.19 7.22
CA MET A 189 7.09 3.02 7.61
C MET A 189 6.45 2.36 8.83
N ASN A 190 6.14 1.08 8.70
CA ASN A 190 5.68 0.24 9.80
C ASN A 190 6.68 -0.90 10.05
N VAL A 191 7.18 -0.99 11.27
CA VAL A 191 8.07 -2.07 11.71
C VAL A 191 7.33 -2.90 12.74
N THR A 192 7.21 -4.20 12.48
CA THR A 192 6.54 -5.14 13.39
C THR A 192 7.52 -6.20 13.84
N VAL A 193 7.51 -6.52 15.12
CA VAL A 193 8.18 -7.68 15.70
C VAL A 193 7.17 -8.55 16.43
N GLY A 194 7.28 -9.85 16.27
CA GLY A 194 6.29 -10.75 16.84
C GLY A 194 6.86 -12.11 17.21
N VAL A 195 6.06 -12.82 17.99
CA VAL A 195 6.33 -14.18 18.45
C VAL A 195 5.08 -15.01 18.30
N SER A 196 5.23 -16.28 17.96
CA SER A 196 4.18 -17.29 18.13
C SER A 196 4.65 -18.40 19.07
N TYR A 197 3.70 -18.97 19.81
CA TYR A 197 3.92 -20.05 20.76
C TYR A 197 2.89 -21.17 20.57
N LEU A 198 3.38 -22.34 20.19
CA LEU A 198 2.57 -23.55 20.06
C LEU A 198 2.33 -24.15 21.46
N LEU A 199 1.20 -23.83 22.08
CA LEU A 199 0.82 -24.32 23.40
C LEU A 199 0.66 -25.85 23.37
N ASN A 200 -0.10 -26.35 22.39
CA ASN A 200 -0.29 -27.76 22.10
C ASN A 200 -0.62 -27.94 20.60
N LYS A 201 -0.93 -29.17 20.16
CA LYS A 201 -1.24 -29.45 18.74
C LYS A 201 -2.48 -28.75 18.20
N GLN A 202 -3.33 -28.21 19.06
CA GLN A 202 -4.60 -27.57 18.69
C GLN A 202 -4.55 -26.05 18.84
N ILE A 203 -3.72 -25.53 19.76
CA ILE A 203 -3.74 -24.11 20.13
C ILE A 203 -2.35 -23.50 19.89
N GLU A 204 -2.33 -22.45 19.12
CA GLU A 204 -1.19 -21.58 18.91
C GLU A 204 -1.57 -20.14 19.28
N LEU A 205 -0.73 -19.51 20.07
CA LEU A 205 -0.88 -18.13 20.53
C LEU A 205 0.17 -17.27 19.84
N GLY A 206 -0.16 -16.02 19.57
CA GLY A 206 0.77 -15.04 19.06
C GLY A 206 0.64 -13.72 19.78
N ALA A 207 1.72 -12.96 19.69
CA ALA A 207 1.75 -11.57 20.10
C ALA A 207 2.70 -10.80 19.19
N ASN A 208 2.35 -9.59 18.84
CA ASN A 208 3.24 -8.69 18.13
C ASN A 208 3.13 -7.27 18.68
N TYR A 209 4.20 -6.54 18.47
CA TYR A 209 4.29 -5.10 18.67
C TYR A 209 4.65 -4.46 17.34
N TYR A 210 4.06 -3.30 17.06
CA TYR A 210 4.42 -2.49 15.90
C TYR A 210 4.73 -1.05 16.28
N TYR A 211 5.65 -0.49 15.53
CA TYR A 211 5.95 0.95 15.47
C TYR A 211 5.72 1.42 14.04
N ARG A 212 4.84 2.42 13.87
CA ARG A 212 4.61 3.06 12.59
C ARG A 212 4.91 4.54 12.68
N ARG A 213 5.67 5.04 11.70
CA ARG A 213 5.91 6.46 11.49
C ARG A 213 5.45 6.84 10.10
N SER A 214 4.53 7.80 10.02
CA SER A 214 4.04 8.37 8.77
C SER A 214 4.38 9.86 8.74
N THR A 215 4.95 10.30 7.64
CA THR A 215 5.29 11.71 7.41
C THR A 215 4.77 12.09 6.04
N GLU A 216 3.87 13.06 5.98
CA GLU A 216 3.40 13.63 4.74
C GLU A 216 3.69 15.13 4.72
N GLY A 217 4.54 15.57 3.78
CA GLY A 217 4.80 16.98 3.51
C GLY A 217 3.84 17.50 2.46
N LEU A 218 3.14 18.57 2.74
CA LEU A 218 2.26 19.28 1.81
C LEU A 218 2.86 20.64 1.50
N LEU A 219 3.10 20.89 0.22
CA LEU A 219 3.49 22.19 -0.32
C LEU A 219 2.35 22.70 -1.21
N LEU A 220 1.86 23.90 -0.92
CA LEU A 220 0.90 24.62 -1.73
C LEU A 220 1.59 25.79 -2.43
N ASP A 221 1.26 26.00 -3.71
CA ASP A 221 1.87 27.05 -4.51
C ASP A 221 0.92 27.52 -5.63
N MET A 222 1.13 28.76 -6.09
CA MET A 222 0.39 29.37 -7.17
C MET A 222 1.36 29.83 -8.25
N TYR A 223 1.13 29.42 -9.49
CA TYR A 223 2.03 29.72 -10.63
C TYR A 223 1.51 30.82 -11.56
N GLY A 224 0.22 31.13 -11.47
CA GLY A 224 -0.41 32.18 -12.26
C GLY A 224 -0.47 33.51 -11.53
N THR A 225 -0.42 34.61 -12.25
CA THR A 225 -0.83 35.91 -11.74
C THR A 225 -2.36 36.00 -11.86
N THR A 226 -3.04 36.01 -10.72
CA THR A 226 -4.51 36.10 -10.67
C THR A 226 -4.94 36.87 -9.42
N ASP A 227 -6.04 37.57 -9.51
CA ASP A 227 -6.71 38.18 -8.36
C ASP A 227 -7.64 37.20 -7.64
N GLN A 228 -7.61 35.90 -8.05
CA GLN A 228 -8.45 34.87 -7.45
C GLN A 228 -7.97 34.54 -6.06
N ILE A 229 -8.89 34.54 -5.11
CA ILE A 229 -8.66 34.10 -3.72
C ILE A 229 -8.97 32.61 -3.63
N TYR A 230 -7.99 31.83 -3.20
CA TYR A 230 -8.15 30.40 -2.97
C TYR A 230 -8.39 30.14 -1.49
N ASN A 231 -9.41 29.35 -1.19
CA ASN A 231 -9.74 28.92 0.16
C ASN A 231 -9.67 27.39 0.26
N SER A 232 -9.17 26.93 1.39
CA SER A 232 -9.12 25.50 1.75
C SER A 232 -9.88 25.30 3.04
N LEU A 233 -10.56 24.15 3.16
CA LEU A 233 -11.21 23.72 4.39
C LEU A 233 -10.28 22.79 5.15
N ILE A 234 -9.88 23.18 6.35
CA ILE A 234 -9.26 22.28 7.33
C ILE A 234 -10.40 21.50 7.96
N SER A 235 -10.64 20.29 7.46
CA SER A 235 -11.79 19.47 7.81
C SER A 235 -11.48 18.48 8.92
N TYR A 236 -12.28 18.50 9.96
CA TYR A 236 -12.24 17.51 11.05
C TYR A 236 -13.25 16.36 10.84
N GLY A 237 -13.83 16.27 9.67
CA GLY A 237 -14.80 15.28 9.25
C GLY A 237 -16.14 15.89 8.85
N SER A 238 -16.87 15.22 7.96
CA SER A 238 -18.19 15.66 7.46
C SER A 238 -18.26 17.12 7.00
N PHE A 239 -17.18 17.61 6.40
CA PHE A 239 -17.02 19.03 5.98
C PHE A 239 -17.17 20.06 7.10
N PHE A 240 -17.04 19.63 8.36
CA PHE A 240 -16.95 20.54 9.49
C PHE A 240 -15.48 20.89 9.74
N GLY A 241 -15.19 22.21 9.85
CA GLY A 241 -13.80 22.64 10.06
C GLY A 241 -13.63 24.15 9.97
N VAL A 242 -12.41 24.57 9.69
CA VAL A 242 -11.99 25.98 9.63
C VAL A 242 -11.55 26.29 8.20
N MET A 243 -12.01 27.43 7.68
CA MET A 243 -11.55 27.94 6.39
C MET A 243 -10.21 28.65 6.55
N GLU A 244 -9.26 28.34 5.70
CA GLU A 244 -8.00 29.05 5.55
C GLU A 244 -7.90 29.66 4.15
N GLN A 245 -7.53 30.93 4.08
CA GLN A 245 -7.18 31.58 2.83
C GLN A 245 -5.72 31.27 2.51
N PHE A 246 -5.46 30.89 1.27
CA PHE A 246 -4.11 30.66 0.78
C PHE A 246 -3.26 31.92 0.84
N GLY A 247 -2.00 31.78 1.25
CA GLY A 247 -0.99 32.84 1.27
C GLY A 247 -0.88 33.63 2.58
N GLU A 248 -1.86 33.50 3.49
CA GLU A 248 -1.79 34.26 4.77
C GLU A 248 -0.90 33.55 5.80
N ASN A 249 -1.43 32.55 6.45
CA ASN A 249 -0.74 31.79 7.50
C ASN A 249 -1.33 30.37 7.59
N GLY A 250 -0.81 29.55 8.51
CA GLY A 250 -1.35 28.24 8.77
C GLY A 250 -0.85 27.17 7.81
N TYR A 251 -1.70 26.19 7.50
CA TYR A 251 -1.36 25.05 6.66
C TYR A 251 -1.29 25.40 5.17
N THR A 252 -1.92 26.49 4.75
CA THR A 252 -2.02 26.89 3.36
C THR A 252 -1.11 28.06 3.01
N LYS A 253 -0.07 28.32 3.81
CA LYS A 253 0.92 29.36 3.53
C LYS A 253 1.71 29.04 2.27
N GLU A 254 1.86 30.03 1.40
CA GLU A 254 2.56 29.88 0.12
C GLU A 254 4.04 29.51 0.29
N GLY A 255 4.52 28.57 -0.54
CA GLY A 255 5.92 28.22 -0.64
C GLY A 255 6.54 27.54 0.60
N GLU A 256 5.74 27.22 1.62
CA GLU A 256 6.19 26.51 2.80
C GLU A 256 5.68 25.07 2.82
N GLU A 257 6.61 24.11 2.87
CA GLU A 257 6.24 22.72 3.10
C GLU A 257 5.82 22.54 4.56
N LYS A 258 4.60 22.02 4.78
CA LYS A 258 4.05 21.72 6.10
C LYS A 258 4.05 20.22 6.32
N PRO A 259 5.09 19.67 6.97
CA PRO A 259 5.13 18.24 7.25
C PRO A 259 4.19 17.89 8.39
N LEU A 260 3.36 16.87 8.16
CA LEU A 260 2.55 16.22 9.17
C LEU A 260 3.23 14.93 9.61
N PHE A 261 3.57 14.85 10.90
CA PHE A 261 4.22 13.69 11.49
C PHE A 261 3.24 12.93 12.37
N ASN A 262 3.10 11.64 12.11
CA ASN A 262 2.29 10.75 12.92
C ASN A 262 3.15 9.56 13.37
N GLU A 263 3.10 9.26 14.65
CA GLU A 263 3.76 8.10 15.24
C GLU A 263 2.73 7.25 15.99
N TYR A 264 2.80 5.95 15.76
CA TYR A 264 1.87 5.00 16.35
C TYR A 264 2.64 3.85 16.99
N HIS A 265 2.19 3.45 18.14
CA HIS A 265 2.64 2.26 18.83
C HIS A 265 1.44 1.39 19.14
N GLY A 266 1.56 0.11 18.88
CA GLY A 266 0.47 -0.79 19.17
C GLY A 266 0.93 -2.24 19.25
N GLY A 267 0.01 -3.10 19.57
CA GLY A 267 0.24 -4.53 19.61
C GLY A 267 -1.05 -5.29 19.41
N ALA A 268 -0.92 -6.52 18.98
CA ALA A 268 -2.03 -7.43 18.83
C ALA A 268 -1.71 -8.79 19.46
N LEU A 269 -2.76 -9.49 19.86
CA LEU A 269 -2.70 -10.86 20.32
C LEU A 269 -3.42 -11.74 19.32
N GLN A 270 -2.81 -12.86 18.96
CA GLN A 270 -3.38 -13.80 18.03
C GLN A 270 -3.69 -15.13 18.73
N LEU A 271 -4.80 -15.74 18.34
CA LEU A 271 -5.19 -17.09 18.73
C LEU A 271 -5.56 -17.88 17.49
N LYS A 272 -4.87 -18.99 17.27
CA LYS A 272 -5.28 -20.03 16.33
C LYS A 272 -5.71 -21.27 17.09
N TRP A 273 -6.91 -21.77 16.82
CA TRP A 273 -7.46 -22.96 17.46
C TRP A 273 -8.00 -23.94 16.42
N HIS A 274 -7.39 -25.10 16.35
CA HIS A 274 -7.88 -26.23 15.56
C HIS A 274 -8.96 -26.97 16.36
N ILE A 275 -10.23 -26.64 16.13
CA ILE A 275 -11.40 -27.25 16.81
C ILE A 275 -11.60 -28.68 16.30
N LEU A 276 -11.50 -28.88 14.98
CA LEU A 276 -11.63 -30.14 14.29
C LEU A 276 -10.54 -30.20 13.18
N PRO A 277 -10.25 -31.42 12.62
CA PRO A 277 -9.23 -31.54 11.55
C PRO A 277 -9.43 -30.62 10.33
N LYS A 278 -10.69 -30.21 10.06
CA LYS A 278 -11.04 -29.33 8.95
C LYS A 278 -11.62 -27.98 9.38
N LEU A 279 -11.69 -27.71 10.69
CA LEU A 279 -12.24 -26.49 11.24
C LEU A 279 -11.22 -25.82 12.14
N GLN A 280 -10.75 -24.65 11.70
CA GLN A 280 -9.87 -23.80 12.50
C GLN A 280 -10.53 -22.46 12.75
N PHE A 281 -10.28 -21.92 13.92
CA PHE A 281 -10.64 -20.54 14.30
C PHE A 281 -9.36 -19.74 14.40
N PHE A 282 -9.37 -18.54 13.87
CA PHE A 282 -8.29 -17.57 14.01
C PHE A 282 -8.89 -16.21 14.40
N ASN A 283 -8.25 -15.56 15.36
CA ASN A 283 -8.60 -14.21 15.80
C ASN A 283 -7.33 -13.40 16.05
N GLU A 284 -7.34 -12.14 15.60
CA GLU A 284 -6.32 -11.12 15.82
C GLU A 284 -6.96 -9.83 16.31
#